data_7eb3f4c7e304f009e74e071e89271364
#
_entry.id   7eb3f4c7e304f009e74e071e89271364
#
_cell.length_a   1.000
_cell.length_b   1.000
_cell.length_c   1.000
_cell.angle_alpha   90.00
_cell.angle_beta   90.00
_cell.angle_gamma   90.00
#
_symmetry.space_group_name_H-M   'P 1'
#
loop_
_entity.id
_entity.type
_entity.pdbx_description
1 polymer ?
#
loop_
_entity_poly.entity_id
_entity_poly.type
_entity_poly.pdbx_seq_one_letter_code
_entity_poly.pdbx_strand_id
1 'polypeptide(L)'
;VARPKTISDQRVLDAAHRVIGRVGPGFTLAQVAEEAQVSVGTVATRFGSKDRLVRAVFDNATAEVAVTMRTVAEAHADPVAALRAAAVGTFLSLGDASTAANHLGQLGHDLIDPVLRGKLATHFEVIRAELARAFDRAAGQLPGAPRAEVAVRVLLSLVNGVSIDWSVRPHGTLADRLGEDVDAVLGAWAARDEGGKG
;
A
#
# COMPACT_ATOMS: atom_id res chain seq x y z
N VAL A 1 28.01 25.07 21.46
CA VAL A 1 27.80 24.84 20.03
C VAL A 1 26.85 23.65 19.93
N ALA A 2 25.60 23.88 19.53
CA ALA A 2 24.61 22.81 19.36
C ALA A 2 25.05 21.89 18.20
N ARG A 3 25.22 20.60 18.49
CA ARG A 3 25.51 19.56 17.48
C ARG A 3 24.38 19.56 16.45
N PRO A 4 24.66 19.68 15.14
CA PRO A 4 23.60 19.61 14.14
C PRO A 4 22.80 18.33 14.34
N LYS A 5 21.46 18.43 14.51
CA LYS A 5 20.57 17.26 14.52
C LYS A 5 20.81 16.50 13.23
N THR A 6 21.42 15.33 13.32
CA THR A 6 21.61 14.45 12.18
C THR A 6 20.22 14.07 11.66
N ILE A 7 19.82 14.68 10.56
CA ILE A 7 18.52 14.39 9.93
C ILE A 7 18.59 12.96 9.44
N SER A 8 17.61 12.13 9.84
CA SER A 8 17.54 10.74 9.42
C SER A 8 17.12 10.62 7.94
N ASP A 9 17.57 9.57 7.26
CA ASP A 9 17.11 9.26 5.90
C ASP A 9 15.61 9.08 5.86
N GLN A 10 15.00 8.50 6.91
CA GLN A 10 13.56 8.34 7.06
C GLN A 10 12.80 9.65 6.85
N ARG A 11 13.26 10.76 7.44
CA ARG A 11 12.61 12.07 7.27
C ARG A 11 12.57 12.52 5.81
N VAL A 12 13.61 12.23 5.03
CA VAL A 12 13.66 12.56 3.60
C VAL A 12 12.76 11.63 2.80
N LEU A 13 12.72 10.34 3.15
CA LEU A 13 11.85 9.34 2.50
C LEU A 13 10.37 9.66 2.75
N ASP A 14 9.99 10.01 3.98
CA ASP A 14 8.63 10.44 4.32
C ASP A 14 8.23 11.72 3.57
N ALA A 15 9.15 12.67 3.47
CA ALA A 15 8.94 13.89 2.69
C ALA A 15 8.78 13.59 1.20
N ALA A 16 9.59 12.69 0.65
CA ALA A 16 9.48 12.27 -0.74
C ALA A 16 8.14 11.58 -1.01
N HIS A 17 7.67 10.70 -0.12
CA HIS A 17 6.36 10.06 -0.23
C HIS A 17 5.22 11.09 -0.27
N ARG A 18 5.22 12.08 0.65
CA ARG A 18 4.21 13.16 0.66
C ARG A 18 4.28 14.04 -0.60
N VAL A 19 5.47 14.35 -1.08
CA VAL A 19 5.64 15.15 -2.32
C VAL A 19 5.15 14.38 -3.53
N ILE A 20 5.43 13.08 -3.63
CA ILE A 20 4.90 12.22 -4.71
C ILE A 20 3.37 12.22 -4.68
N GLY A 21 2.75 12.06 -3.52
CA GLY A 21 1.30 12.13 -3.37
C GLY A 21 0.70 13.48 -3.81
N ARG A 22 1.41 14.59 -3.58
CA ARG A 22 0.92 15.94 -3.93
C ARG A 22 1.21 16.33 -5.39
N VAL A 23 2.32 15.90 -5.97
CA VAL A 23 2.82 16.39 -7.28
C VAL A 23 2.82 15.30 -8.36
N GLY A 24 2.84 14.03 -7.97
CA GLY A 24 3.01 12.90 -8.88
C GLY A 24 4.43 12.78 -9.44
N PRO A 25 4.61 12.10 -10.60
CA PRO A 25 5.92 11.79 -11.16
C PRO A 25 6.75 13.02 -11.56
N GLY A 26 6.11 14.19 -11.67
CA GLY A 26 6.79 15.45 -11.98
C GLY A 26 7.59 16.08 -10.85
N PHE A 27 7.62 15.50 -9.65
CA PHE A 27 8.30 16.09 -8.50
C PHE A 27 9.81 16.29 -8.70
N THR A 28 10.40 17.20 -7.90
CA THR A 28 11.84 17.54 -7.93
C THR A 28 12.52 17.30 -6.59
N LEU A 29 13.85 17.13 -6.59
CA LEU A 29 14.62 17.02 -5.33
C LEU A 29 14.52 18.31 -4.49
N ALA A 30 14.31 19.46 -5.13
CA ALA A 30 14.12 20.73 -4.42
C ALA A 30 12.84 20.74 -3.59
N GLN A 31 11.72 20.23 -4.15
CA GLN A 31 10.45 20.10 -3.43
C GLN A 31 10.57 19.11 -2.25
N VAL A 32 11.31 18.03 -2.43
CA VAL A 32 11.57 17.08 -1.33
C VAL A 32 12.42 17.69 -0.25
N ALA A 33 13.46 18.47 -0.62
CA ALA A 33 14.32 19.16 0.33
C ALA A 33 13.54 20.21 1.16
N GLU A 34 12.67 20.98 0.52
CA GLU A 34 11.78 21.94 1.15
C GLU A 34 10.83 21.22 2.15
N GLU A 35 10.14 20.17 1.71
CA GLU A 35 9.23 19.37 2.54
C GLU A 35 9.97 18.73 3.74
N ALA A 36 11.18 18.22 3.52
CA ALA A 36 12.03 17.66 4.57
C ALA A 36 12.69 18.71 5.46
N GLN A 37 12.61 20.00 5.12
CA GLN A 37 13.31 21.13 5.77
C GLN A 37 14.83 20.92 5.81
N VAL A 38 15.41 20.58 4.67
CA VAL A 38 16.84 20.40 4.48
C VAL A 38 17.31 21.15 3.22
N SER A 39 18.64 21.26 3.02
CA SER A 39 19.15 21.77 1.74
C SER A 39 19.01 20.73 0.62
N VAL A 40 18.86 21.20 -0.62
CA VAL A 40 18.87 20.32 -1.81
C VAL A 40 20.18 19.53 -1.88
N GLY A 41 21.30 20.16 -1.49
CA GLY A 41 22.60 19.50 -1.40
C GLY A 41 22.60 18.32 -0.42
N THR A 42 21.86 18.41 0.69
CA THR A 42 21.70 17.30 1.65
C THR A 42 21.01 16.12 1.00
N VAL A 43 19.92 16.35 0.27
CA VAL A 43 19.19 15.29 -0.44
C VAL A 43 20.06 14.68 -1.54
N ALA A 44 20.72 15.53 -2.34
CA ALA A 44 21.60 15.08 -3.42
C ALA A 44 22.81 14.28 -2.92
N THR A 45 23.42 14.68 -1.79
CA THR A 45 24.54 13.94 -1.19
C THR A 45 24.11 12.56 -0.69
N ARG A 46 22.91 12.43 -0.13
CA ARG A 46 22.41 11.18 0.47
C ARG A 46 21.88 10.21 -0.55
N PHE A 47 21.10 10.70 -1.50
CA PHE A 47 20.38 9.83 -2.46
C PHE A 47 20.94 9.92 -3.89
N GLY A 48 21.75 10.93 -4.19
CA GLY A 48 22.41 11.13 -5.49
C GLY A 48 21.46 11.70 -6.54
N SER A 49 20.44 10.94 -6.96
CA SER A 49 19.51 11.34 -8.01
C SER A 49 18.05 11.11 -7.62
N LYS A 50 17.13 11.70 -8.38
CA LYS A 50 15.69 11.45 -8.24
C LYS A 50 15.36 9.96 -8.35
N ASP A 51 15.92 9.25 -9.33
CA ASP A 51 15.67 7.82 -9.53
C ASP A 51 16.14 6.98 -8.34
N ARG A 52 17.31 7.31 -7.76
CA ARG A 52 17.79 6.63 -6.56
C ARG A 52 16.91 6.93 -5.35
N LEU A 53 16.42 8.17 -5.22
CA LEU A 53 15.48 8.53 -4.16
C LEU A 53 14.17 7.74 -4.32
N VAL A 54 13.59 7.66 -5.53
CA VAL A 54 12.38 6.85 -5.80
C VAL A 54 12.61 5.39 -5.42
N ARG A 55 13.75 4.81 -5.79
CA ARG A 55 14.10 3.43 -5.39
C ARG A 55 14.16 3.25 -3.88
N ALA A 56 14.74 4.21 -3.17
CA ALA A 56 14.81 4.18 -1.71
C ALA A 56 13.43 4.34 -1.06
N VAL A 57 12.53 5.16 -1.64
CA VAL A 57 11.12 5.26 -1.21
C VAL A 57 10.41 3.92 -1.36
N PHE A 58 10.60 3.21 -2.48
CA PHE A 58 10.05 1.87 -2.67
C PHE A 58 10.54 0.87 -1.64
N ASP A 59 11.85 0.86 -1.37
CA ASP A 59 12.45 -0.06 -0.39
C ASP A 59 11.88 0.20 1.00
N ASN A 60 11.74 1.48 1.38
CA ASN A 60 11.13 1.89 2.64
C ASN A 60 9.65 1.49 2.72
N ALA A 61 8.85 1.81 1.70
CA ALA A 61 7.44 1.46 1.64
C ALA A 61 7.22 -0.07 1.73
N THR A 62 8.10 -0.86 1.10
CA THR A 62 8.06 -2.32 1.15
C THR A 62 8.38 -2.86 2.55
N ALA A 63 9.32 -2.24 3.26
CA ALA A 63 9.63 -2.61 4.64
C ALA A 63 8.48 -2.24 5.60
N GLU A 64 7.86 -1.08 5.40
CA GLU A 64 6.81 -0.55 6.27
C GLU A 64 5.47 -1.27 6.06
N VAL A 65 5.10 -1.64 4.82
CA VAL A 65 3.80 -2.25 4.53
C VAL A 65 3.59 -3.55 5.30
N ALA A 66 4.61 -4.40 5.41
CA ALA A 66 4.52 -5.65 6.15
C ALA A 66 4.28 -5.42 7.65
N VAL A 67 4.94 -4.42 8.22
CA VAL A 67 4.75 -4.04 9.64
C VAL A 67 3.35 -3.49 9.85
N THR A 68 2.91 -2.57 8.98
CA THR A 68 1.58 -1.97 9.06
C THR A 68 0.49 -3.03 8.96
N MET A 69 0.54 -3.91 7.96
CA MET A 69 -0.45 -4.97 7.77
C MET A 69 -0.54 -5.92 8.98
N ARG A 70 0.61 -6.29 9.55
CA ARG A 70 0.63 -7.11 10.77
C ARG A 70 0.04 -6.37 11.96
N THR A 71 0.45 -5.13 12.19
CA THR A 71 -0.04 -4.33 13.32
C THR A 71 -1.57 -4.15 13.27
N VAL A 72 -2.12 -3.81 12.10
CA VAL A 72 -3.58 -3.65 11.99
C VAL A 72 -4.31 -5.01 12.12
N ALA A 73 -3.74 -6.09 11.61
CA ALA A 73 -4.32 -7.43 11.77
C ALA A 73 -4.31 -7.91 13.22
N GLU A 74 -3.20 -7.71 13.94
CA GLU A 74 -3.04 -8.11 15.34
C GLU A 74 -3.94 -7.32 16.32
N ALA A 75 -4.43 -6.16 15.91
CA ALA A 75 -5.41 -5.40 16.68
C ALA A 75 -6.81 -6.07 16.74
N HIS A 76 -7.04 -7.11 15.93
CA HIS A 76 -8.31 -7.82 15.86
C HIS A 76 -8.17 -9.27 16.36
N ALA A 77 -9.02 -9.64 17.34
CA ALA A 77 -9.08 -11.01 17.85
C ALA A 77 -9.76 -11.98 16.88
N ASP A 78 -10.76 -11.50 16.13
CA ASP A 78 -11.43 -12.28 15.10
C ASP A 78 -10.56 -12.40 13.84
N PRO A 79 -10.26 -13.63 13.34
CA PRO A 79 -9.40 -13.83 12.19
C PRO A 79 -9.93 -13.21 10.89
N VAL A 80 -11.26 -13.16 10.68
CA VAL A 80 -11.85 -12.55 9.47
C VAL A 80 -11.71 -11.04 9.54
N ALA A 81 -11.97 -10.44 10.70
CA ALA A 81 -11.73 -9.01 10.92
C ALA A 81 -10.24 -8.64 10.76
N ALA A 82 -9.33 -9.49 11.21
CA ALA A 82 -7.88 -9.33 11.01
C ALA A 82 -7.49 -9.36 9.53
N LEU A 83 -8.03 -10.30 8.74
CA LEU A 83 -7.81 -10.38 7.29
C LEU A 83 -8.37 -9.14 6.58
N ARG A 84 -9.58 -8.70 6.95
CA ARG A 84 -10.18 -7.47 6.46
C ARG A 84 -9.27 -6.25 6.72
N ALA A 85 -8.84 -6.09 7.96
CA ALA A 85 -7.97 -4.98 8.35
C ALA A 85 -6.64 -4.99 7.59
N ALA A 86 -6.03 -6.16 7.40
CA ALA A 86 -4.82 -6.30 6.59
C ALA A 86 -5.05 -5.89 5.14
N ALA A 87 -6.15 -6.31 4.51
CA ALA A 87 -6.46 -5.98 3.12
C ALA A 87 -6.71 -4.48 2.93
N VAL A 88 -7.56 -3.87 3.76
CA VAL A 88 -7.88 -2.43 3.72
C VAL A 88 -6.65 -1.59 4.06
N GLY A 89 -5.87 -2.00 5.07
CA GLY A 89 -4.69 -1.29 5.56
C GLY A 89 -3.61 -1.04 4.51
N THR A 90 -3.57 -1.86 3.47
CA THR A 90 -2.59 -1.76 2.38
C THR A 90 -2.64 -0.41 1.64
N PHE A 91 -3.82 0.22 1.57
CA PHE A 91 -4.05 1.44 0.78
C PHE A 91 -4.45 2.68 1.60
N LEU A 92 -4.49 2.60 2.92
CA LEU A 92 -4.89 3.74 3.77
C LEU A 92 -3.98 4.97 3.62
N SER A 93 -2.73 4.78 3.16
CA SER A 93 -1.78 5.87 2.94
C SER A 93 -2.03 6.67 1.66
N LEU A 94 -2.96 6.27 0.79
CA LEU A 94 -3.26 6.98 -0.45
C LEU A 94 -3.95 8.34 -0.24
N GLY A 95 -4.49 8.59 0.96
CA GLY A 95 -5.05 9.89 1.33
C GLY A 95 -6.35 10.22 0.59
N ASP A 96 -6.40 11.41 0.00
CA ASP A 96 -7.54 11.88 -0.80
C ASP A 96 -7.43 11.45 -2.28
N ALA A 97 -8.48 11.69 -3.07
CA ALA A 97 -8.55 11.30 -4.48
C ALA A 97 -7.45 11.94 -5.36
N SER A 98 -7.03 13.17 -5.03
CA SER A 98 -5.93 13.85 -5.75
C SER A 98 -4.60 13.15 -5.47
N THR A 99 -4.33 12.85 -4.22
CA THR A 99 -3.14 12.09 -3.79
C THR A 99 -3.12 10.70 -4.43
N ALA A 100 -4.26 9.99 -4.44
CA ALA A 100 -4.39 8.69 -5.09
C ALA A 100 -4.12 8.76 -6.59
N ALA A 101 -4.65 9.76 -7.30
CA ALA A 101 -4.39 9.97 -8.72
C ALA A 101 -2.90 10.21 -9.02
N ASN A 102 -2.19 10.98 -8.17
CA ASN A 102 -0.77 11.22 -8.31
C ASN A 102 0.07 9.96 -8.06
N HIS A 103 -0.32 9.12 -7.09
CA HIS A 103 0.31 7.82 -6.87
C HIS A 103 0.09 6.87 -8.05
N LEU A 104 -1.10 6.86 -8.66
CA LEU A 104 -1.37 6.09 -9.88
C LEU A 104 -0.54 6.60 -11.07
N GLY A 105 -0.36 7.91 -11.20
CA GLY A 105 0.53 8.50 -12.19
C GLY A 105 1.98 8.06 -11.99
N GLN A 106 2.46 8.02 -10.75
CA GLN A 106 3.78 7.50 -10.39
C GLN A 106 3.87 6.00 -10.71
N LEU A 107 2.87 5.20 -10.35
CA LEU A 107 2.81 3.77 -10.67
C LEU A 107 2.91 3.52 -12.18
N GLY A 108 2.21 4.31 -13.00
CA GLY A 108 2.31 4.23 -14.46
C GLY A 108 3.75 4.47 -14.97
N HIS A 109 4.45 5.44 -14.38
CA HIS A 109 5.86 5.71 -14.67
C HIS A 109 6.76 4.53 -14.24
N ASP A 110 6.52 3.99 -13.05
CA ASP A 110 7.31 2.91 -12.46
C ASP A 110 7.19 1.59 -13.23
N LEU A 111 6.03 1.35 -13.85
CA LEU A 111 5.81 0.16 -14.68
C LEU A 111 6.63 0.17 -15.98
N ILE A 112 7.03 1.34 -16.48
CA ILE A 112 7.86 1.49 -17.69
C ILE A 112 9.32 1.19 -17.37
N ASP A 113 9.83 1.62 -16.21
CA ASP A 113 11.22 1.37 -15.78
C ASP A 113 11.38 -0.08 -15.29
N PRO A 114 12.28 -0.89 -15.91
CA PRO A 114 12.45 -2.30 -15.51
C PRO A 114 12.90 -2.49 -14.05
N VAL A 115 13.69 -1.54 -13.51
CA VAL A 115 14.20 -1.62 -12.13
C VAL A 115 13.07 -1.31 -11.14
N LEU A 116 12.29 -0.26 -11.39
CA LEU A 116 11.16 0.11 -10.54
C LEU A 116 10.05 -0.94 -10.62
N ARG A 117 9.78 -1.49 -11.81
CA ARG A 117 8.86 -2.61 -11.97
C ARG A 117 9.30 -3.84 -11.17
N GLY A 118 10.60 -4.15 -11.10
CA GLY A 118 11.12 -5.21 -10.23
C GLY A 118 10.88 -4.94 -8.75
N LYS A 119 11.06 -3.69 -8.30
CA LYS A 119 10.75 -3.29 -6.91
C LYS A 119 9.27 -3.38 -6.60
N LEU A 120 8.41 -2.98 -7.53
CA LEU A 120 6.96 -3.11 -7.40
C LEU A 120 6.54 -4.58 -7.29
N ALA A 121 7.14 -5.47 -8.08
CA ALA A 121 6.92 -6.91 -7.96
C ALA A 121 7.28 -7.43 -6.57
N THR A 122 8.44 -7.04 -6.03
CA THR A 122 8.86 -7.38 -4.66
C THR A 122 7.87 -6.83 -3.62
N HIS A 123 7.41 -5.60 -3.78
CA HIS A 123 6.41 -5.00 -2.90
C HIS A 123 5.10 -5.80 -2.87
N PHE A 124 4.59 -6.18 -4.04
CA PHE A 124 3.39 -7.02 -4.13
C PHE A 124 3.58 -8.42 -3.56
N GLU A 125 4.77 -9.02 -3.67
CA GLU A 125 5.06 -10.31 -3.02
C GLU A 125 5.03 -10.20 -1.49
N VAL A 126 5.51 -9.10 -0.93
CA VAL A 126 5.43 -8.85 0.53
C VAL A 126 3.97 -8.72 0.96
N ILE A 127 3.15 -7.94 0.25
CA ILE A 127 1.72 -7.81 0.53
C ILE A 127 1.01 -9.17 0.44
N ARG A 128 1.28 -9.95 -0.61
CA ARG A 128 0.71 -11.30 -0.77
C ARG A 128 1.06 -12.22 0.40
N ALA A 129 2.30 -12.19 0.86
CA ALA A 129 2.73 -13.01 1.99
C ALA A 129 1.99 -12.64 3.28
N GLU A 130 1.77 -11.35 3.54
CA GLU A 130 1.02 -10.91 4.72
C GLU A 130 -0.48 -11.24 4.60
N LEU A 131 -1.08 -11.06 3.42
CA LEU A 131 -2.48 -11.49 3.17
C LEU A 131 -2.63 -13.00 3.32
N ALA A 132 -1.68 -13.80 2.82
CA ALA A 132 -1.72 -15.26 2.96
C ALA A 132 -1.70 -15.68 4.43
N ARG A 133 -0.81 -15.08 5.25
CA ARG A 133 -0.78 -15.36 6.70
C ARG A 133 -2.10 -15.00 7.40
N ALA A 134 -2.70 -13.87 7.03
CA ALA A 134 -3.98 -13.46 7.59
C ALA A 134 -5.11 -14.39 7.13
N PHE A 135 -5.12 -14.77 5.84
CA PHE A 135 -6.09 -15.70 5.26
C PHE A 135 -6.01 -17.08 5.90
N ASP A 136 -4.81 -17.65 6.08
CA ASP A 136 -4.63 -18.97 6.70
C ASP A 136 -5.25 -19.05 8.09
N ARG A 137 -5.18 -17.95 8.86
CA ARG A 137 -5.84 -17.87 10.18
C ARG A 137 -7.36 -17.78 10.07
N ALA A 138 -7.89 -17.17 9.03
CA ALA A 138 -9.33 -16.97 8.80
C ALA A 138 -9.98 -18.13 8.04
N ALA A 139 -9.22 -19.01 7.40
CA ALA A 139 -9.69 -20.03 6.47
C ALA A 139 -10.79 -20.94 7.04
N GLY A 140 -10.71 -21.29 8.32
CA GLY A 140 -11.74 -22.08 9.00
C GLY A 140 -13.11 -21.41 9.10
N GLN A 141 -13.17 -20.09 9.00
CA GLN A 141 -14.40 -19.28 9.03
C GLN A 141 -14.88 -18.89 7.61
N LEU A 142 -14.14 -19.27 6.57
CA LEU A 142 -14.40 -18.91 5.18
C LEU A 142 -14.57 -20.17 4.30
N PRO A 143 -15.56 -21.05 4.59
CA PRO A 143 -15.71 -22.33 3.91
C PRO A 143 -16.03 -22.22 2.41
N GLY A 144 -16.58 -21.07 1.94
CA GLY A 144 -16.81 -20.77 0.53
C GLY A 144 -15.62 -20.12 -0.19
N ALA A 145 -14.52 -19.89 0.51
CA ALA A 145 -13.35 -19.29 -0.12
C ALA A 145 -12.67 -20.25 -1.10
N PRO A 146 -12.11 -19.75 -2.21
CA PRO A 146 -11.25 -20.55 -3.05
C PRO A 146 -9.93 -20.88 -2.32
N ARG A 147 -9.12 -21.76 -2.91
CA ARG A 147 -7.78 -22.06 -2.37
C ARG A 147 -6.99 -20.77 -2.08
N ALA A 148 -6.17 -20.78 -1.03
CA ALA A 148 -5.50 -19.61 -0.46
C ALA A 148 -4.80 -18.71 -1.51
N GLU A 149 -4.05 -19.31 -2.44
CA GLU A 149 -3.36 -18.56 -3.51
C GLU A 149 -4.34 -17.72 -4.37
N VAL A 150 -5.52 -18.26 -4.68
CA VAL A 150 -6.56 -17.58 -5.46
C VAL A 150 -7.24 -16.52 -4.60
N ALA A 151 -7.58 -16.83 -3.35
CA ALA A 151 -8.21 -15.91 -2.41
C ALA A 151 -7.34 -14.65 -2.20
N VAL A 152 -6.06 -14.84 -1.93
CA VAL A 152 -5.09 -13.73 -1.77
C VAL A 152 -4.97 -12.89 -3.04
N ARG A 153 -4.92 -13.54 -4.22
CA ARG A 153 -4.87 -12.82 -5.49
C ARG A 153 -6.16 -12.02 -5.73
N VAL A 154 -7.32 -12.58 -5.41
CA VAL A 154 -8.62 -11.89 -5.53
C VAL A 154 -8.64 -10.66 -4.61
N LEU A 155 -8.28 -10.81 -3.33
CA LEU A 155 -8.25 -9.68 -2.39
C LEU A 155 -7.28 -8.57 -2.85
N LEU A 156 -6.07 -8.94 -3.26
CA LEU A 156 -5.10 -7.95 -3.75
C LEU A 156 -5.60 -7.24 -5.02
N SER A 157 -6.18 -7.97 -5.96
CA SER A 157 -6.76 -7.40 -7.18
C SER A 157 -7.95 -6.50 -6.88
N LEU A 158 -8.80 -6.89 -5.93
CA LEU A 158 -9.95 -6.10 -5.47
C LEU A 158 -9.50 -4.76 -4.93
N VAL A 159 -8.62 -4.73 -3.92
CA VAL A 159 -8.20 -3.48 -3.28
C VAL A 159 -7.46 -2.55 -4.25
N ASN A 160 -6.67 -3.09 -5.18
CA ASN A 160 -6.06 -2.30 -6.25
C ASN A 160 -7.12 -1.70 -7.19
N GLY A 161 -8.08 -2.52 -7.65
CA GLY A 161 -9.15 -2.08 -8.55
C GLY A 161 -10.05 -1.02 -7.91
N VAL A 162 -10.44 -1.22 -6.66
CA VAL A 162 -11.24 -0.26 -5.88
C VAL A 162 -10.51 1.07 -5.72
N SER A 163 -9.22 1.04 -5.42
CA SER A 163 -8.42 2.26 -5.28
C SER A 163 -8.35 3.06 -6.58
N ILE A 164 -8.23 2.38 -7.73
CA ILE A 164 -8.25 3.00 -9.05
C ILE A 164 -9.64 3.59 -9.35
N ASP A 165 -10.72 2.82 -9.17
CA ASP A 165 -12.09 3.27 -9.43
C ASP A 165 -12.45 4.48 -8.55
N TRP A 166 -12.10 4.42 -7.26
CA TRP A 166 -12.34 5.52 -6.34
C TRP A 166 -11.55 6.78 -6.71
N SER A 167 -10.32 6.66 -7.22
CA SER A 167 -9.54 7.82 -7.68
C SER A 167 -10.18 8.53 -8.88
N VAL A 168 -10.93 7.78 -9.70
CA VAL A 168 -11.67 8.33 -10.87
C VAL A 168 -13.03 8.89 -10.47
N ARG A 169 -13.70 8.24 -9.52
CA ARG A 169 -15.06 8.56 -9.07
C ARG A 169 -15.15 8.57 -7.55
N PRO A 170 -14.51 9.55 -6.87
CA PRO A 170 -14.46 9.59 -5.42
C PRO A 170 -15.87 9.76 -4.84
N HIS A 171 -16.24 8.87 -3.92
CA HIS A 171 -17.46 8.96 -3.12
C HIS A 171 -17.17 8.39 -1.74
N GLY A 172 -17.44 9.14 -0.69
CA GLY A 172 -17.04 8.77 0.67
C GLY A 172 -15.53 8.73 0.85
N THR A 173 -15.04 8.01 1.85
CA THR A 173 -13.61 7.76 2.04
C THR A 173 -13.16 6.51 1.31
N LEU A 174 -11.89 6.46 0.90
CA LEU A 174 -11.32 5.24 0.31
C LEU A 174 -11.39 4.07 1.30
N ALA A 175 -11.18 4.32 2.60
CA ALA A 175 -11.26 3.30 3.64
C ALA A 175 -12.65 2.66 3.73
N ASP A 176 -13.73 3.47 3.69
CA ASP A 176 -15.10 2.96 3.71
C ASP A 176 -15.37 2.13 2.45
N ARG A 177 -14.98 2.63 1.27
CA ARG A 177 -15.18 1.94 0.00
C ARG A 177 -14.44 0.60 -0.05
N LEU A 178 -13.17 0.58 0.35
CA LEU A 178 -12.41 -0.66 0.45
C LEU A 178 -13.04 -1.64 1.45
N GLY A 179 -13.51 -1.11 2.60
CA GLY A 179 -14.20 -1.89 3.61
C GLY A 179 -15.44 -2.59 3.06
N GLU A 180 -16.33 -1.84 2.41
CA GLU A 180 -17.57 -2.38 1.81
C GLU A 180 -17.30 -3.50 0.80
N ASP A 181 -16.36 -3.29 -0.13
CA ASP A 181 -16.08 -4.25 -1.18
C ASP A 181 -15.35 -5.50 -0.64
N VAL A 182 -14.44 -5.34 0.34
CA VAL A 182 -13.79 -6.48 1.02
C VAL A 182 -14.82 -7.25 1.85
N ASP A 183 -15.73 -6.57 2.58
CA ASP A 183 -16.79 -7.21 3.36
C ASP A 183 -17.74 -8.02 2.47
N ALA A 184 -18.08 -7.53 1.29
CA ALA A 184 -18.91 -8.25 0.33
C ALA A 184 -18.26 -9.57 -0.10
N VAL A 185 -16.95 -9.57 -0.38
CA VAL A 185 -16.20 -10.78 -0.76
C VAL A 185 -16.06 -11.74 0.41
N LEU A 186 -15.64 -11.25 1.59
CA LEU A 186 -15.46 -12.09 2.78
C LEU A 186 -16.80 -12.65 3.26
N GLY A 187 -17.90 -11.90 3.18
CA GLY A 187 -19.24 -12.36 3.48
C GLY A 187 -19.70 -13.50 2.56
N ALA A 188 -19.41 -13.38 1.26
CA ALA A 188 -19.69 -14.46 0.30
C ALA A 188 -18.87 -15.73 0.60
N TRP A 189 -17.62 -15.57 1.04
CA TRP A 189 -16.78 -16.72 1.41
C TRP A 189 -17.12 -17.32 2.77
N ALA A 190 -17.72 -16.55 3.68
CA ALA A 190 -18.23 -17.06 4.96
C ALA A 190 -19.54 -17.85 4.81
N ALA A 191 -20.35 -17.54 3.79
CA ALA A 191 -21.55 -18.30 3.47
C ALA A 191 -21.18 -19.72 3.05
N ARG A 192 -21.82 -20.74 3.68
CA ARG A 192 -21.73 -22.11 3.18
C ARG A 192 -22.56 -22.21 1.91
N ASP A 193 -22.01 -22.87 0.91
CA ASP A 193 -22.78 -23.25 -0.29
C ASP A 193 -23.83 -24.30 0.14
N GLU A 194 -25.07 -23.89 0.48
CA GLU A 194 -26.18 -24.80 0.80
C GLU A 194 -26.74 -25.46 -0.45
N GLY A 195 -26.09 -25.27 -1.62
CA GLY A 195 -26.55 -25.68 -2.96
C GLY A 195 -26.02 -27.03 -3.47
N GLY A 196 -25.80 -28.02 -2.63
CA GLY A 196 -25.29 -29.35 -3.06
C GLY A 196 -26.11 -30.55 -2.61
N LYS A 197 -27.43 -30.47 -2.62
CA LYS A 197 -28.32 -31.65 -2.53
C LYS A 197 -29.43 -31.46 -3.54
N GLY A 198 -29.22 -31.97 -4.73
CA GLY A 198 -30.19 -32.18 -5.76
C GLY A 198 -29.68 -33.28 -6.67
#